data_82b8da07107ad9c7449659cdbb3b6f6d
#
_entry.id   82b8da07107ad9c7449659cdbb3b6f6d
#
_cell.length_a   1.000
_cell.length_b   1.000
_cell.length_c   1.000
_cell.angle_alpha   90.00
_cell.angle_beta   90.00
_cell.angle_gamma   90.00
#
_symmetry.space_group_name_H-M   'P 1'
#
loop_
_entity.id
_entity.type
_entity.pdbx_description
1 polymer ?
#
loop_
_entity_poly.entity_id
_entity_poly.type
_entity_poly.pdbx_seq_one_letter_code
_entity_poly.pdbx_strand_id
1 'polypeptide(L)'
;FVVMSKKTDINNIKSLLTAKEVGLTEEETEDLLIPRGVLYEDLRSLIDADGVTDVVTSLDGTEYAAVLEDALPKYENSGMVLALESALDKYYLESLLRSSNVPADENKQILFSYVGTQVDIANLKLIIRAKKDNLSYDDIAPYILEDGYQLREWKLKDLMESPDVTNVISGLEGTKYSDVLTDAMAKYNETASIAVFEKALDAYLSKSAKSLSMKKPLGIGPIIGYVSQKETEIKNLK
;
A
#
# COMPACT_ATOMS: atom_id res chain seq x y z
N PHE A 1 -15.18 -4.73 -10.42
CA PHE A 1 -15.52 -5.45 -9.17
C PHE A 1 -14.35 -6.33 -8.69
N VAL A 2 -13.81 -7.22 -9.51
CA VAL A 2 -12.69 -8.14 -9.13
C VAL A 2 -11.50 -7.40 -8.51
N VAL A 3 -11.05 -6.30 -9.08
CA VAL A 3 -9.91 -5.51 -8.57
C VAL A 3 -10.18 -4.92 -7.18
N MET A 4 -11.41 -4.47 -6.93
CA MET A 4 -11.79 -3.91 -5.62
C MET A 4 -11.86 -4.99 -4.54
N SER A 5 -12.43 -6.16 -4.87
CA SER A 5 -12.45 -7.30 -3.94
C SER A 5 -11.02 -7.72 -3.58
N LYS A 6 -10.15 -7.85 -4.57
CA LYS A 6 -8.73 -8.20 -4.36
C LYS A 6 -8.02 -7.23 -3.41
N LYS A 7 -8.22 -5.92 -3.58
CA LYS A 7 -7.62 -4.93 -2.67
C LYS A 7 -8.16 -5.05 -1.25
N THR A 8 -9.46 -5.36 -1.11
CA THR A 8 -10.07 -5.55 0.20
C THR A 8 -9.53 -6.80 0.88
N ASP A 9 -9.41 -7.91 0.15
CA ASP A 9 -8.81 -9.15 0.65
C ASP A 9 -7.37 -8.92 1.11
N ILE A 10 -6.54 -8.25 0.29
CA ILE A 10 -5.16 -7.89 0.64
C ILE A 10 -5.11 -7.02 1.90
N ASN A 11 -5.98 -6.00 2.02
CA ASN A 11 -6.03 -5.17 3.22
C ASN A 11 -6.39 -5.98 4.47
N ASN A 12 -7.34 -6.92 4.36
CA ASN A 12 -7.72 -7.80 5.46
C ASN A 12 -6.58 -8.76 5.84
N ILE A 13 -5.91 -9.36 4.85
CA ILE A 13 -4.72 -10.20 5.09
C ILE A 13 -3.64 -9.39 5.82
N LYS A 14 -3.31 -8.19 5.34
CA LYS A 14 -2.33 -7.30 6.00
C LYS A 14 -2.74 -6.95 7.43
N SER A 15 -4.01 -6.60 7.66
CA SER A 15 -4.52 -6.32 9.01
C SER A 15 -4.35 -7.52 9.94
N LEU A 16 -4.65 -8.73 9.44
CA LEU A 16 -4.51 -9.97 10.21
C LEU A 16 -3.05 -10.29 10.53
N LEU A 17 -2.15 -10.20 9.54
CA LEU A 17 -0.71 -10.41 9.73
C LEU A 17 -0.14 -9.44 10.77
N THR A 18 -0.46 -8.13 10.65
CA THR A 18 -0.02 -7.11 11.60
C THR A 18 -0.58 -7.35 13.00
N ALA A 19 -1.87 -7.72 13.12
CA ALA A 19 -2.49 -8.03 14.40
C ALA A 19 -1.79 -9.19 15.10
N LYS A 20 -1.42 -10.25 14.36
CA LYS A 20 -0.66 -11.39 14.89
C LYS A 20 0.77 -11.03 15.29
N GLU A 21 1.44 -10.18 14.52
CA GLU A 21 2.80 -9.71 14.84
C GLU A 21 2.83 -8.93 16.16
N VAL A 22 1.85 -8.02 16.37
CA VAL A 22 1.82 -7.18 17.58
C VAL A 22 1.05 -7.81 18.75
N GLY A 23 0.44 -8.98 18.55
CA GLY A 23 -0.25 -9.74 19.59
C GLY A 23 -1.59 -9.11 20.02
N LEU A 24 -2.37 -8.60 19.08
CA LEU A 24 -3.73 -8.11 19.37
C LEU A 24 -4.66 -9.25 19.79
N THR A 25 -5.66 -8.92 20.59
CA THR A 25 -6.73 -9.85 20.97
C THR A 25 -7.61 -10.18 19.74
N GLU A 26 -8.41 -11.24 19.84
CA GLU A 26 -9.36 -11.61 18.78
C GLU A 26 -10.37 -10.49 18.50
N GLU A 27 -10.91 -9.83 19.54
CA GLU A 27 -11.85 -8.71 19.41
C GLU A 27 -11.19 -7.51 18.69
N GLU A 28 -9.97 -7.11 19.09
CA GLU A 28 -9.22 -6.05 18.44
C GLU A 28 -8.88 -6.41 16.98
N THR A 29 -8.59 -7.68 16.70
CA THR A 29 -8.28 -8.16 15.36
C THR A 29 -9.53 -8.15 14.48
N GLU A 30 -10.69 -8.58 15.00
CA GLU A 30 -11.96 -8.56 14.27
C GLU A 30 -12.35 -7.11 13.88
N ASP A 31 -12.14 -6.15 14.77
CA ASP A 31 -12.38 -4.72 14.53
C ASP A 31 -11.50 -4.14 13.41
N LEU A 32 -10.36 -4.76 13.13
CA LEU A 32 -9.47 -4.35 12.03
C LEU A 32 -9.93 -4.88 10.68
N LEU A 33 -10.74 -5.93 10.61
CA LEU A 33 -11.17 -6.52 9.35
C LEU A 33 -12.31 -5.71 8.71
N ILE A 34 -12.18 -5.50 7.40
CA ILE A 34 -13.24 -4.92 6.59
C ILE A 34 -14.24 -6.05 6.27
N PRO A 35 -15.54 -5.95 6.64
CA PRO A 35 -16.52 -7.01 6.43
C PRO A 35 -16.95 -7.12 4.96
N ARG A 36 -15.98 -7.25 4.06
CA ARG A 36 -16.10 -7.34 2.61
C ARG A 36 -14.87 -8.05 2.05
N GLY A 37 -14.96 -8.44 0.78
CA GLY A 37 -13.93 -9.18 0.06
C GLY A 37 -14.45 -10.57 -0.32
N VAL A 38 -13.68 -11.30 -1.11
CA VAL A 38 -14.01 -12.68 -1.48
C VAL A 38 -13.62 -13.63 -0.34
N LEU A 39 -12.54 -13.32 0.37
CA LEU A 39 -11.99 -14.16 1.43
C LEU A 39 -12.40 -13.72 2.85
N TYR A 40 -13.37 -12.79 3.00
CA TYR A 40 -13.68 -12.24 4.32
C TYR A 40 -14.00 -13.30 5.38
N GLU A 41 -14.88 -14.26 5.07
CA GLU A 41 -15.27 -15.31 6.03
C GLU A 41 -14.09 -16.26 6.34
N ASP A 42 -13.27 -16.58 5.33
CA ASP A 42 -12.08 -17.40 5.51
C ASP A 42 -11.07 -16.69 6.41
N LEU A 43 -10.80 -15.41 6.14
CA LEU A 43 -9.87 -14.58 6.93
C LEU A 43 -10.37 -14.34 8.35
N ARG A 44 -11.68 -14.20 8.52
CA ARG A 44 -12.30 -14.08 9.86
C ARG A 44 -12.09 -15.35 10.68
N SER A 45 -12.11 -16.52 10.05
CA SER A 45 -11.83 -17.79 10.73
C SER A 45 -10.36 -17.94 11.16
N LEU A 46 -9.44 -17.09 10.66
CA LEU A 46 -8.02 -17.09 11.05
C LEU A 46 -7.69 -16.10 12.17
N ILE A 47 -8.70 -15.47 12.76
CA ILE A 47 -8.50 -14.57 13.90
C ILE A 47 -7.91 -15.30 15.11
N ASP A 48 -8.18 -16.58 15.27
CA ASP A 48 -7.67 -17.45 16.33
C ASP A 48 -6.35 -18.17 15.97
N ALA A 49 -5.79 -17.96 14.76
CA ALA A 49 -4.50 -18.53 14.37
C ALA A 49 -3.39 -18.17 15.36
N ASP A 50 -2.46 -19.09 15.62
CA ASP A 50 -1.40 -18.93 16.63
C ASP A 50 -0.36 -17.86 16.28
N GLY A 51 -0.18 -17.55 14.97
CA GLY A 51 0.80 -16.56 14.53
C GLY A 51 0.76 -16.26 13.04
N VAL A 52 1.71 -15.42 12.62
CA VAL A 52 1.84 -14.97 11.22
C VAL A 52 2.03 -16.15 10.25
N THR A 53 2.87 -17.11 10.61
CA THR A 53 3.15 -18.29 9.76
C THR A 53 1.89 -19.14 9.55
N ASP A 54 1.07 -19.30 10.59
CA ASP A 54 -0.18 -20.07 10.50
C ASP A 54 -1.21 -19.37 9.60
N VAL A 55 -1.27 -18.03 9.67
CA VAL A 55 -2.11 -17.25 8.74
C VAL A 55 -1.65 -17.48 7.29
N VAL A 56 -0.33 -17.40 7.03
CA VAL A 56 0.21 -17.62 5.67
C VAL A 56 -0.10 -19.01 5.16
N THR A 57 0.13 -20.05 5.95
CA THR A 57 -0.12 -21.45 5.54
C THR A 57 -1.59 -21.75 5.35
N SER A 58 -2.47 -21.13 6.14
CA SER A 58 -3.92 -21.29 6.02
C SER A 58 -4.51 -20.64 4.76
N LEU A 59 -3.74 -19.79 4.08
CA LEU A 59 -4.13 -19.20 2.79
C LEU A 59 -3.75 -20.07 1.59
N ASP A 60 -3.25 -21.30 1.82
CA ASP A 60 -3.02 -22.27 0.75
C ASP A 60 -4.27 -22.49 -0.11
N GLY A 61 -4.06 -22.65 -1.42
CA GLY A 61 -5.15 -22.75 -2.40
C GLY A 61 -5.79 -21.41 -2.80
N THR A 62 -5.43 -20.29 -2.17
CA THR A 62 -5.82 -18.94 -2.62
C THR A 62 -4.86 -18.38 -3.65
N GLU A 63 -5.26 -17.32 -4.35
CA GLU A 63 -4.37 -16.60 -5.27
C GLU A 63 -3.21 -15.88 -4.57
N TYR A 64 -3.24 -15.73 -3.25
CA TYR A 64 -2.22 -15.07 -2.42
C TYR A 64 -1.17 -16.04 -1.88
N ALA A 65 -1.45 -17.34 -1.87
CA ALA A 65 -0.57 -18.37 -1.31
C ALA A 65 0.86 -18.27 -1.84
N ALA A 66 1.05 -18.39 -3.15
CA ALA A 66 2.37 -18.40 -3.76
C ALA A 66 3.19 -17.12 -3.47
N VAL A 67 2.52 -15.96 -3.40
CA VAL A 67 3.16 -14.66 -3.09
C VAL A 67 3.63 -14.60 -1.65
N LEU A 68 2.81 -15.10 -0.74
CA LEU A 68 3.12 -15.11 0.69
C LEU A 68 4.18 -16.16 1.03
N GLU A 69 4.11 -17.36 0.44
CA GLU A 69 5.12 -18.41 0.58
C GLU A 69 6.51 -17.96 0.10
N ASP A 70 6.59 -17.23 -1.03
CA ASP A 70 7.86 -16.69 -1.55
C ASP A 70 8.45 -15.62 -0.61
N ALA A 71 7.60 -14.85 0.08
CA ALA A 71 8.01 -13.82 1.02
C ALA A 71 8.25 -14.33 2.46
N LEU A 72 7.71 -15.50 2.81
CA LEU A 72 7.77 -16.07 4.18
C LEU A 72 9.20 -16.22 4.72
N PRO A 73 10.19 -16.72 3.96
CA PRO A 73 11.57 -16.81 4.45
C PRO A 73 12.17 -15.47 4.85
N LYS A 74 11.76 -14.38 4.19
CA LYS A 74 12.23 -13.03 4.55
C LYS A 74 11.61 -12.57 5.86
N TYR A 75 10.33 -12.88 6.07
CA TYR A 75 9.66 -12.65 7.35
C TYR A 75 10.34 -13.45 8.47
N GLU A 76 10.57 -14.75 8.28
CA GLU A 76 11.20 -15.62 9.28
C GLU A 76 12.61 -15.16 9.67
N ASN A 77 13.36 -14.59 8.71
CA ASN A 77 14.70 -14.07 8.98
C ASN A 77 14.71 -12.70 9.67
N SER A 78 13.75 -11.83 9.38
CA SER A 78 13.71 -10.45 9.86
C SER A 78 12.76 -10.23 11.05
N GLY A 79 11.77 -11.10 11.22
CA GLY A 79 10.66 -10.92 12.16
C GLY A 79 9.71 -9.79 11.78
N MET A 80 9.79 -9.24 10.56
CA MET A 80 8.98 -8.10 10.13
C MET A 80 7.93 -8.51 9.10
N VAL A 81 6.64 -8.34 9.40
CA VAL A 81 5.53 -8.56 8.44
C VAL A 81 5.64 -7.67 7.20
N LEU A 82 6.47 -6.63 7.24
CA LEU A 82 6.75 -5.75 6.11
C LEU A 82 7.10 -6.53 4.82
N ALA A 83 7.79 -7.66 4.93
CA ALA A 83 8.12 -8.54 3.81
C ALA A 83 6.86 -9.07 3.10
N LEU A 84 5.91 -9.57 3.90
CA LEU A 84 4.64 -10.12 3.44
C LEU A 84 3.72 -9.02 2.90
N GLU A 85 3.62 -7.90 3.62
CA GLU A 85 2.82 -6.75 3.18
C GLU A 85 3.27 -6.18 1.84
N SER A 86 4.58 -6.02 1.66
CA SER A 86 5.15 -5.49 0.41
C SER A 86 4.98 -6.45 -0.76
N ALA A 87 5.09 -7.76 -0.52
CA ALA A 87 4.82 -8.78 -1.53
C ALA A 87 3.34 -8.73 -2.01
N LEU A 88 2.40 -8.56 -1.08
CA LEU A 88 0.97 -8.41 -1.41
C LEU A 88 0.69 -7.10 -2.17
N ASP A 89 1.30 -5.99 -1.77
CA ASP A 89 1.15 -4.71 -2.47
C ASP A 89 1.70 -4.80 -3.90
N LYS A 90 2.88 -5.42 -4.07
CA LYS A 90 3.46 -5.69 -5.39
C LYS A 90 2.55 -6.54 -6.25
N TYR A 91 2.06 -7.66 -5.72
CA TYR A 91 1.14 -8.54 -6.41
C TYR A 91 -0.13 -7.80 -6.88
N TYR A 92 -0.72 -6.97 -6.01
CA TYR A 92 -1.89 -6.15 -6.35
C TYR A 92 -1.61 -5.22 -7.53
N LEU A 93 -0.52 -4.43 -7.43
CA LEU A 93 -0.18 -3.43 -8.44
C LEU A 93 0.17 -4.07 -9.80
N GLU A 94 0.91 -5.18 -9.80
CA GLU A 94 1.19 -5.95 -11.00
C GLU A 94 -0.09 -6.56 -11.60
N SER A 95 -1.00 -7.09 -10.77
CA SER A 95 -2.26 -7.64 -11.24
C SER A 95 -3.15 -6.57 -11.87
N LEU A 96 -3.11 -5.35 -11.32
CA LEU A 96 -3.82 -4.19 -11.85
C LEU A 96 -3.29 -3.80 -13.24
N LEU A 97 -1.97 -3.78 -13.42
CA LEU A 97 -1.34 -3.50 -14.70
C LEU A 97 -1.62 -4.60 -15.75
N ARG A 98 -1.56 -5.87 -15.35
CA ARG A 98 -1.83 -7.02 -16.26
C ARG A 98 -3.29 -7.11 -16.69
N SER A 99 -4.23 -6.82 -15.80
CA SER A 99 -5.67 -6.87 -16.11
C SER A 99 -6.13 -5.73 -17.04
N SER A 100 -5.27 -4.75 -17.27
CA SER A 100 -5.54 -3.66 -18.19
C SER A 100 -5.26 -4.05 -19.64
N ASN A 101 -6.19 -4.77 -20.29
CA ASN A 101 -6.26 -4.91 -21.74
C ASN A 101 -6.62 -3.57 -22.42
N VAL A 102 -5.98 -2.49 -21.96
CA VAL A 102 -6.24 -1.15 -22.50
C VAL A 102 -5.34 -0.97 -23.71
N PRO A 103 -5.90 -0.52 -24.88
CA PRO A 103 -5.08 -0.21 -26.05
C PRO A 103 -3.93 0.73 -25.71
N ALA A 104 -2.85 0.70 -26.49
CA ALA A 104 -1.69 1.58 -26.32
C ALA A 104 -2.02 3.03 -26.72
N ASP A 105 -3.03 3.60 -26.08
CA ASP A 105 -3.59 4.93 -26.30
C ASP A 105 -3.51 5.78 -25.03
N GLU A 106 -4.23 6.89 -25.03
CA GLU A 106 -4.34 7.81 -23.91
C GLU A 106 -4.85 7.15 -22.61
N ASN A 107 -5.73 6.15 -22.72
CA ASN A 107 -6.25 5.42 -21.55
C ASN A 107 -5.15 4.64 -20.84
N LYS A 108 -4.23 4.04 -21.61
CA LYS A 108 -3.07 3.35 -21.03
C LYS A 108 -2.16 4.32 -20.27
N GLN A 109 -1.94 5.53 -20.80
CA GLN A 109 -1.15 6.55 -20.12
C GLN A 109 -1.81 7.01 -18.82
N ILE A 110 -3.14 7.18 -18.82
CA ILE A 110 -3.92 7.55 -17.62
C ILE A 110 -3.82 6.45 -16.58
N LEU A 111 -4.03 5.20 -16.96
CA LEU A 111 -3.93 4.05 -16.07
C LEU A 111 -2.50 3.93 -15.50
N PHE A 112 -1.49 4.05 -16.35
CA PHE A 112 -0.09 4.01 -15.93
C PHE A 112 0.24 5.13 -14.94
N SER A 113 -0.25 6.35 -15.18
CA SER A 113 -0.03 7.46 -14.25
C SER A 113 -0.71 7.22 -12.91
N TYR A 114 -1.90 6.63 -12.89
CA TYR A 114 -2.62 6.32 -11.66
C TYR A 114 -1.97 5.18 -10.87
N VAL A 115 -1.63 4.08 -11.53
CA VAL A 115 -0.98 2.93 -10.89
C VAL A 115 0.44 3.30 -10.45
N GLY A 116 1.22 3.98 -11.29
CA GLY A 116 2.54 4.46 -10.90
C GLY A 116 2.51 5.46 -9.73
N THR A 117 1.43 6.25 -9.60
CA THR A 117 1.23 7.08 -8.39
C THR A 117 0.96 6.22 -7.15
N GLN A 118 0.24 5.09 -7.27
CA GLN A 118 0.08 4.16 -6.15
C GLN A 118 1.41 3.52 -5.76
N VAL A 119 2.26 3.15 -6.75
CA VAL A 119 3.61 2.65 -6.52
C VAL A 119 4.46 3.69 -5.77
N ASP A 120 4.49 4.92 -6.24
CA ASP A 120 5.22 6.01 -5.56
C ASP A 120 4.77 6.16 -4.11
N ILE A 121 3.44 6.16 -3.87
CA ILE A 121 2.87 6.31 -2.53
C ILE A 121 3.21 5.11 -1.64
N ALA A 122 3.17 3.89 -2.16
CA ALA A 122 3.56 2.69 -1.41
C ALA A 122 5.03 2.78 -0.99
N ASN A 123 5.92 3.13 -1.92
CA ASN A 123 7.34 3.33 -1.62
C ASN A 123 7.59 4.44 -0.60
N LEU A 124 6.89 5.58 -0.72
CA LEU A 124 7.03 6.68 0.26
C LEU A 124 6.59 6.27 1.65
N LYS A 125 5.47 5.56 1.78
CA LYS A 125 5.01 5.02 3.08
C LYS A 125 6.03 4.05 3.66
N LEU A 126 6.57 3.15 2.84
CA LEU A 126 7.61 2.22 3.24
C LEU A 126 8.86 2.95 3.75
N ILE A 127 9.37 3.92 2.99
CA ILE A 127 10.57 4.67 3.35
C ILE A 127 10.33 5.49 4.63
N ILE A 128 9.19 6.16 4.78
CA ILE A 128 8.85 6.95 5.97
C ILE A 128 8.77 6.06 7.21
N ARG A 129 8.14 4.88 7.13
CA ARG A 129 8.10 3.89 8.22
C ARG A 129 9.50 3.42 8.57
N ALA A 130 10.28 3.00 7.57
CA ALA A 130 11.64 2.53 7.78
C ALA A 130 12.52 3.57 8.49
N LYS A 131 12.41 4.85 8.12
CA LYS A 131 13.13 5.93 8.80
C LYS A 131 12.65 6.16 10.22
N LYS A 132 11.36 6.00 10.49
CA LYS A 132 10.81 6.05 11.86
C LYS A 132 11.36 4.93 12.74
N ASP A 133 11.51 3.73 12.15
CA ASP A 133 11.96 2.51 12.84
C ASP A 133 13.48 2.31 12.77
N ASN A 134 14.23 3.28 12.24
CA ASN A 134 15.68 3.27 12.05
C ASN A 134 16.20 2.07 11.25
N LEU A 135 15.43 1.59 10.26
CA LEU A 135 15.85 0.55 9.34
C LEU A 135 16.84 1.09 8.31
N SER A 136 17.81 0.25 7.92
CA SER A 136 18.81 0.59 6.91
C SER A 136 18.27 0.52 5.49
N TYR A 137 19.08 0.99 4.54
CA TYR A 137 18.80 0.81 3.12
C TYR A 137 18.64 -0.68 2.76
N ASP A 138 19.55 -1.53 3.21
CA ASP A 138 19.58 -2.95 2.86
C ASP A 138 18.36 -3.71 3.40
N ASP A 139 17.79 -3.24 4.52
CA ASP A 139 16.60 -3.85 5.12
C ASP A 139 15.35 -3.64 4.25
N ILE A 140 15.23 -2.50 3.56
CA ILE A 140 14.02 -2.12 2.83
C ILE A 140 14.16 -2.15 1.30
N ALA A 141 15.38 -2.16 0.77
CA ALA A 141 15.62 -2.20 -0.67
C ALA A 141 14.91 -3.36 -1.40
N PRO A 142 14.82 -4.57 -0.83
CA PRO A 142 14.11 -5.69 -1.47
C PRO A 142 12.60 -5.48 -1.62
N TYR A 143 12.03 -4.54 -0.87
CA TYR A 143 10.58 -4.28 -0.83
C TYR A 143 10.17 -3.05 -1.64
N ILE A 144 11.12 -2.32 -2.20
CA ILE A 144 10.85 -1.19 -3.08
C ILE A 144 10.21 -1.70 -4.38
N LEU A 145 9.10 -1.07 -4.72
CA LEU A 145 8.36 -1.36 -5.95
C LEU A 145 8.94 -0.58 -7.12
N GLU A 146 9.11 -1.25 -8.25
CA GLU A 146 9.54 -0.63 -9.50
C GLU A 146 8.38 0.09 -10.21
N ASP A 147 8.69 0.81 -11.29
CA ASP A 147 7.70 1.44 -12.18
C ASP A 147 6.83 2.54 -11.56
N GLY A 148 7.36 3.27 -10.58
CA GLY A 148 6.73 4.48 -10.06
C GLY A 148 6.54 5.58 -11.13
N TYR A 149 5.57 6.47 -10.90
CA TYR A 149 5.24 7.55 -11.85
C TYR A 149 6.26 8.68 -11.84
N GLN A 150 6.69 9.14 -10.65
CA GLN A 150 7.64 10.25 -10.47
C GLN A 150 8.92 9.84 -9.75
N LEU A 151 8.85 8.85 -8.88
CA LEU A 151 9.98 8.41 -8.07
C LEU A 151 10.71 7.28 -8.79
N ARG A 152 11.77 7.65 -9.49
CA ARG A 152 12.66 6.69 -10.15
C ARG A 152 13.62 6.07 -9.13
N GLU A 153 14.22 4.93 -9.49
CA GLU A 153 15.12 4.16 -8.64
C GLU A 153 16.18 5.02 -7.93
N TRP A 154 16.88 5.89 -8.68
CA TRP A 154 17.90 6.77 -8.11
C TRP A 154 17.33 7.72 -7.04
N LYS A 155 16.08 8.22 -7.24
CA LYS A 155 15.41 9.09 -6.27
C LYS A 155 14.98 8.34 -5.03
N LEU A 156 14.46 7.14 -5.20
CA LEU A 156 14.11 6.25 -4.07
C LEU A 156 15.36 5.94 -3.24
N LYS A 157 16.48 5.66 -3.90
CA LYS A 157 17.76 5.44 -3.22
C LYS A 157 18.18 6.66 -2.39
N ASP A 158 18.18 7.87 -2.97
CA ASP A 158 18.49 9.11 -2.24
C ASP A 158 17.59 9.29 -1.00
N LEU A 159 16.28 9.03 -1.16
CA LEU A 159 15.33 9.13 -0.03
C LEU A 159 15.61 8.08 1.05
N MET A 160 15.99 6.87 0.66
CA MET A 160 16.34 5.80 1.59
C MET A 160 17.67 6.07 2.31
N GLU A 161 18.60 6.78 1.69
CA GLU A 161 19.87 7.21 2.32
C GLU A 161 19.71 8.44 3.23
N SER A 162 18.54 9.11 3.19
CA SER A 162 18.25 10.26 4.06
C SER A 162 18.35 9.87 5.54
N PRO A 163 18.85 10.77 6.43
CA PRO A 163 19.06 10.41 7.83
C PRO A 163 17.78 10.24 8.64
N ASP A 164 16.71 10.96 8.29
CA ASP A 164 15.44 10.94 9.03
C ASP A 164 14.24 11.28 8.12
N VAL A 165 13.04 11.23 8.71
CA VAL A 165 11.77 11.51 8.01
C VAL A 165 11.73 12.93 7.45
N THR A 166 12.27 13.92 8.17
CA THR A 166 12.27 15.33 7.70
C THR A 166 13.11 15.49 6.45
N ASN A 167 14.28 14.84 6.41
CA ASN A 167 15.15 14.86 5.23
C ASN A 167 14.54 14.08 4.04
N VAL A 168 13.80 13.00 4.29
CA VAL A 168 13.02 12.31 3.25
C VAL A 168 12.03 13.29 2.60
N ILE A 169 11.29 14.06 3.40
CA ILE A 169 10.30 15.02 2.88
C ILE A 169 10.97 16.15 2.12
N SER A 170 12.06 16.72 2.64
CA SER A 170 12.84 17.75 1.95
C SER A 170 13.43 17.23 0.63
N GLY A 171 13.84 15.95 0.61
CA GLY A 171 14.33 15.28 -0.59
C GLY A 171 13.30 15.13 -1.70
N LEU A 172 12.01 15.35 -1.44
CA LEU A 172 10.93 15.27 -2.43
C LEU A 172 10.71 16.57 -3.21
N GLU A 173 11.51 17.61 -2.98
CA GLU A 173 11.42 18.87 -3.72
C GLU A 173 11.38 18.63 -5.23
N GLY A 174 10.49 19.34 -5.93
CA GLY A 174 10.25 19.18 -7.37
C GLY A 174 9.30 18.04 -7.75
N THR A 175 8.84 17.22 -6.80
CA THR A 175 7.79 16.22 -7.01
C THR A 175 6.42 16.74 -6.57
N LYS A 176 5.35 16.10 -7.03
CA LYS A 176 3.98 16.42 -6.58
C LYS A 176 3.70 16.00 -5.13
N TYR A 177 4.58 15.23 -4.53
CA TYR A 177 4.47 14.77 -3.14
C TYR A 177 5.03 15.77 -2.14
N SER A 178 5.93 16.66 -2.59
CA SER A 178 6.60 17.66 -1.74
C SER A 178 5.60 18.52 -0.97
N ASP A 179 4.71 19.23 -1.68
CA ASP A 179 3.74 20.12 -1.04
C ASP A 179 2.82 19.37 -0.08
N VAL A 180 2.34 18.19 -0.51
CA VAL A 180 1.43 17.34 0.28
C VAL A 180 2.02 16.93 1.62
N LEU A 181 3.30 16.54 1.62
CA LEU A 181 3.98 16.08 2.84
C LEU A 181 4.51 17.25 3.67
N THR A 182 4.91 18.34 3.03
CA THR A 182 5.31 19.58 3.73
C THR A 182 4.14 20.18 4.50
N ASP A 183 2.93 20.22 3.92
CA ASP A 183 1.72 20.69 4.61
C ASP A 183 1.39 19.81 5.84
N ALA A 184 1.72 18.53 5.79
CA ALA A 184 1.50 17.60 6.90
C ALA A 184 2.55 17.68 8.02
N MET A 185 3.72 18.33 7.77
CA MET A 185 4.83 18.43 8.73
C MET A 185 4.44 19.08 10.05
N ALA A 186 3.62 20.14 10.03
CA ALA A 186 3.19 20.82 11.26
C ALA A 186 2.54 19.84 12.23
N LYS A 187 1.62 19.03 11.72
CA LYS A 187 0.92 18.01 12.52
C LYS A 187 1.83 16.85 12.94
N TYR A 188 2.78 16.47 12.10
CA TYR A 188 3.79 15.48 12.48
C TYR A 188 4.66 15.98 13.63
N ASN A 189 5.09 17.24 13.61
CA ASN A 189 5.88 17.83 14.68
C ASN A 189 5.15 17.90 16.03
N GLU A 190 3.79 18.01 16.00
CA GLU A 190 2.96 18.00 17.20
C GLU A 190 2.75 16.58 17.76
N THR A 191 2.58 15.59 16.88
CA THR A 191 2.10 14.24 17.27
C THR A 191 3.17 13.16 17.21
N ALA A 192 4.29 13.41 16.53
CA ALA A 192 5.33 12.44 16.17
C ALA A 192 4.79 11.18 15.44
N SER A 193 3.57 11.24 14.90
CA SER A 193 2.88 10.13 14.24
C SER A 193 3.03 10.19 12.73
N ILE A 194 3.66 9.18 12.14
CA ILE A 194 3.78 9.04 10.67
C ILE A 194 2.43 8.81 9.97
N ALA A 195 1.40 8.39 10.71
CA ALA A 195 0.06 8.24 10.16
C ALA A 195 -0.50 9.54 9.53
N VAL A 196 0.04 10.70 9.94
CA VAL A 196 -0.28 12.00 9.34
C VAL A 196 0.12 12.04 7.86
N PHE A 197 1.33 11.57 7.54
CA PHE A 197 1.83 11.50 6.16
C PHE A 197 1.09 10.46 5.33
N GLU A 198 0.81 9.29 5.93
CA GLU A 198 0.06 8.24 5.24
C GLU A 198 -1.34 8.71 4.83
N LYS A 199 -2.04 9.41 5.74
CA LYS A 199 -3.35 10.03 5.45
C LYS A 199 -3.25 11.11 4.37
N ALA A 200 -2.22 11.94 4.40
CA ALA A 200 -2.00 12.97 3.39
C ALA A 200 -1.77 12.36 2.00
N LEU A 201 -0.96 11.30 1.90
CA LEU A 201 -0.71 10.57 0.66
C LEU A 201 -1.97 9.87 0.14
N ASP A 202 -2.78 9.25 1.00
CA ASP A 202 -4.06 8.64 0.62
C ASP A 202 -5.07 9.67 0.12
N ALA A 203 -5.15 10.82 0.78
CA ALA A 203 -5.98 11.94 0.33
C ALA A 203 -5.53 12.49 -1.04
N TYR A 204 -4.21 12.60 -1.24
CA TYR A 204 -3.65 12.99 -2.54
C TYR A 204 -4.01 12.00 -3.65
N LEU A 205 -3.91 10.69 -3.41
CA LEU A 205 -4.29 9.66 -4.37
C LEU A 205 -5.77 9.79 -4.77
N SER A 206 -6.66 9.92 -3.79
CA SER A 206 -8.10 10.09 -4.01
C SER A 206 -8.40 11.37 -4.83
N LYS A 207 -7.75 12.49 -4.50
CA LYS A 207 -7.87 13.75 -5.25
C LYS A 207 -7.37 13.60 -6.69
N SER A 208 -6.26 12.90 -6.89
CA SER A 208 -5.68 12.63 -8.22
C SER A 208 -6.61 11.79 -9.08
N ALA A 209 -7.20 10.72 -8.52
CA ALA A 209 -8.18 9.87 -9.21
C ALA A 209 -9.43 10.67 -9.63
N LYS A 210 -9.95 11.53 -8.73
CA LYS A 210 -11.07 12.41 -9.04
C LYS A 210 -10.73 13.39 -10.16
N SER A 211 -9.54 13.96 -10.16
CA SER A 211 -9.06 14.86 -11.22
C SER A 211 -8.99 14.15 -12.58
N LEU A 212 -8.48 12.91 -12.61
CA LEU A 212 -8.45 12.10 -13.84
C LEU A 212 -9.85 11.80 -14.38
N SER A 213 -10.81 11.51 -13.48
CA SER A 213 -12.21 11.29 -13.85
C SER A 213 -12.84 12.49 -14.55
N MET A 214 -12.54 13.70 -14.06
CA MET A 214 -13.11 14.94 -14.63
C MET A 214 -12.43 15.38 -15.93
N LYS A 215 -11.11 15.17 -16.06
CA LYS A 215 -10.33 15.59 -17.23
C LYS A 215 -10.60 14.74 -18.48
N LYS A 216 -10.99 13.47 -18.29
CA LYS A 216 -11.17 12.49 -19.36
C LYS A 216 -12.49 11.71 -19.19
N PRO A 217 -13.63 12.38 -19.38
CA PRO A 217 -14.95 11.81 -19.05
C PRO A 217 -15.37 10.67 -19.99
N LEU A 218 -14.78 10.56 -21.18
CA LEU A 218 -15.10 9.52 -22.17
C LEU A 218 -14.11 8.36 -22.19
N GLY A 219 -13.09 8.39 -21.31
CA GLY A 219 -12.05 7.36 -21.24
C GLY A 219 -12.17 6.51 -19.97
N ILE A 220 -11.03 5.93 -19.53
CA ILE A 220 -10.92 5.14 -18.31
C ILE A 220 -11.02 5.99 -17.03
N GLY A 221 -10.88 7.33 -17.13
CA GLY A 221 -10.89 8.26 -15.99
C GLY A 221 -12.07 8.06 -15.04
N PRO A 222 -13.34 8.02 -15.50
CA PRO A 222 -14.50 7.79 -14.65
C PRO A 222 -14.46 6.47 -13.88
N ILE A 223 -13.91 5.42 -14.48
CA ILE A 223 -13.76 4.11 -13.84
C ILE A 223 -12.75 4.22 -12.70
N ILE A 224 -11.59 4.85 -12.93
CA ILE A 224 -10.57 5.09 -11.91
C ILE A 224 -11.15 5.93 -10.76
N GLY A 225 -11.88 7.02 -11.08
CA GLY A 225 -12.52 7.88 -10.09
C GLY A 225 -13.53 7.12 -9.22
N TYR A 226 -14.35 6.28 -9.85
CA TYR A 226 -15.33 5.44 -9.15
C TYR A 226 -14.65 4.40 -8.23
N VAL A 227 -13.63 3.68 -8.74
CA VAL A 227 -12.88 2.70 -7.95
C VAL A 227 -12.23 3.37 -6.74
N SER A 228 -11.52 4.48 -6.94
CA SER A 228 -10.85 5.22 -5.84
C SER A 228 -11.85 5.76 -4.81
N GLN A 229 -13.02 6.24 -5.25
CA GLN A 229 -14.07 6.67 -4.33
C GLN A 229 -14.58 5.50 -3.48
N LYS A 230 -14.85 4.34 -4.10
CA LYS A 230 -15.31 3.16 -3.38
C LYS A 230 -14.28 2.62 -2.40
N GLU A 231 -13.01 2.64 -2.76
CA GLU A 231 -11.92 2.29 -1.83
C GLU A 231 -11.88 3.22 -0.61
N THR A 232 -12.10 4.52 -0.82
CA THR A 232 -12.17 5.50 0.27
C THR A 232 -13.40 5.29 1.15
N GLU A 233 -14.57 5.03 0.55
CA GLU A 233 -15.79 4.72 1.30
C GLU A 233 -15.60 3.47 2.16
N ILE A 234 -14.98 2.41 1.62
CA ILE A 234 -14.70 1.17 2.36
C ILE A 234 -13.76 1.42 3.54
N LYS A 235 -12.70 2.21 3.35
CA LYS A 235 -11.78 2.58 4.44
C LYS A 235 -12.46 3.39 5.55
N ASN A 236 -13.47 4.20 5.21
CA ASN A 236 -14.19 5.04 6.16
C ASN A 236 -15.33 4.31 6.89
N LEU A 237 -15.61 3.03 6.55
CA LEU A 237 -16.56 2.19 7.28
C LEU A 237 -15.95 1.58 8.56
N LYS A 238 -14.67 1.81 8.80
CA LYS A 238 -13.95 1.58 10.05
C LYS A 238 -13.90 2.88 10.84
#